data_a1cc40ec669dbceb6662b8569b92ec72
#
_entry.id   a1cc40ec669dbceb6662b8569b92ec72
#
_cell.length_a   1.000
_cell.length_b   1.000
_cell.length_c   1.000
_cell.angle_alpha   90.00
_cell.angle_beta   90.00
_cell.angle_gamma   90.00
#
_symmetry.space_group_name_H-M   'P 1'
#
loop_
_entity.id
_entity.type
_entity.pdbx_description
1 polymer ?
#
loop_
_entity_poly.entity_id
_entity_poly.type
_entity_poly.pdbx_seq_one_letter_code
_entity_poly.pdbx_strand_id
1 'polypeptide(L)'
;MYHIIPRNNYISVYPIEIDTKKEESRAFILPTEMEEISPYTVVRVIDDSNSFYSQGTLLLIPTQVLEKAQIGSQTAFFVTSNYIIGILTPTEG
;
A
#
# COMPACT_ATOMS: atom_id res chain seq x y z
N MET A 1 -16.93 9.39 11.76
CA MET A 1 -15.73 9.01 11.11
C MET A 1 -14.65 10.02 11.36
N TYR A 2 -13.42 9.60 11.49
CA TYR A 2 -12.33 10.49 11.80
C TYR A 2 -11.40 10.65 10.62
N HIS A 3 -10.88 11.83 10.47
CA HIS A 3 -9.81 12.06 9.49
C HIS A 3 -8.53 12.03 10.30
N ILE A 4 -7.61 11.16 9.95
CA ILE A 4 -6.42 10.98 10.74
C ILE A 4 -5.27 11.68 10.09
N ILE A 5 -4.62 12.55 10.82
CA ILE A 5 -3.47 13.27 10.33
C ILE A 5 -2.23 12.60 10.87
N PRO A 6 -1.43 11.99 10.02
CA PRO A 6 -0.27 11.24 10.50
C PRO A 6 0.82 12.16 11.01
N ARG A 7 1.66 11.64 11.90
CA ARG A 7 2.75 12.35 12.46
C ARG A 7 3.96 11.45 12.54
N ASN A 8 5.09 11.98 12.84
CA ASN A 8 6.31 11.18 13.10
C ASN A 8 6.71 10.31 11.92
N ASN A 9 6.74 10.87 10.75
CA ASN A 9 7.14 10.15 9.55
C ASN A 9 6.16 9.08 9.13
N TYR A 10 4.97 9.05 9.74
CA TYR A 10 3.98 8.11 9.32
C TYR A 10 3.24 8.65 8.10
N ILE A 11 2.77 7.76 7.27
CA ILE A 11 1.99 8.11 6.11
C ILE A 11 0.69 7.34 6.23
N SER A 12 -0.42 8.04 6.08
CA SER A 12 -1.72 7.40 6.12
C SER A 12 -1.96 6.87 4.73
N VAL A 13 -2.23 5.58 4.60
CA VAL A 13 -2.32 4.94 3.31
C VAL A 13 -3.51 4.01 3.26
N TYR A 14 -3.81 3.53 2.09
CA TYR A 14 -4.86 2.56 1.93
C TYR A 14 -4.34 1.48 1.01
N PRO A 15 -4.37 0.25 1.44
CA PRO A 15 -3.84 -0.83 0.61
C PRO A 15 -4.76 -1.07 -0.57
N ILE A 16 -4.19 -1.25 -1.75
CA ILE A 16 -5.00 -1.50 -2.90
C ILE A 16 -4.51 -2.74 -3.57
N GLU A 17 -5.36 -3.36 -4.34
CA GLU A 17 -4.99 -4.52 -5.02
C GLU A 17 -4.74 -4.17 -6.42
N ILE A 18 -3.64 -4.54 -7.00
CA ILE A 18 -3.35 -4.28 -8.36
C ILE A 18 -3.94 -5.43 -9.12
N ASP A 19 -4.78 -5.14 -10.07
CA ASP A 19 -5.41 -6.18 -10.80
C ASP A 19 -4.48 -6.73 -11.82
N THR A 20 -3.88 -7.81 -11.57
CA THR A 20 -2.99 -8.39 -12.50
C THR A 20 -3.58 -9.60 -13.12
N LYS A 21 -4.82 -9.88 -12.91
CA LYS A 21 -5.37 -11.01 -13.41
C LYS A 21 -5.18 -11.18 -14.85
N LYS A 22 -5.26 -10.18 -15.57
CA LYS A 22 -5.07 -10.33 -16.88
C LYS A 22 -3.78 -10.81 -17.21
N GLU A 23 -2.80 -10.30 -16.67
CA GLU A 23 -1.54 -10.72 -16.97
C GLU A 23 -1.29 -12.02 -16.46
N GLU A 24 -1.62 -12.28 -15.33
CA GLU A 24 -1.28 -13.46 -14.81
C GLU A 24 -1.99 -14.54 -15.36
N SER A 25 -2.98 -14.28 -15.95
CA SER A 25 -3.71 -15.34 -16.40
C SER A 25 -2.91 -16.11 -17.35
N ARG A 26 -1.96 -15.55 -17.99
CA ARG A 26 -1.24 -16.28 -18.81
C ARG A 26 -0.10 -16.81 -18.17
N ALA A 27 0.24 -16.41 -17.12
CA ALA A 27 1.42 -16.77 -16.53
C ALA A 27 1.26 -18.06 -15.97
N PHE A 28 2.10 -18.63 -15.69
CA PHE A 28 2.05 -19.74 -15.17
C PHE A 28 1.71 -19.72 -13.93
N ILE A 29 0.99 -19.51 -13.44
CA ILE A 29 0.62 -19.48 -12.22
C ILE A 29 0.86 -20.62 -11.39
N LEU A 30 1.37 -20.56 -10.36
CA LEU A 30 1.57 -21.53 -9.50
C LEU A 30 0.61 -21.46 -8.49
N PRO A 31 -0.38 -22.01 -8.54
CA PRO A 31 -1.47 -21.93 -7.62
C PRO A 31 -1.14 -21.92 -6.20
N THR A 32 -0.41 -22.82 -5.79
CA THR A 32 -0.17 -22.88 -4.43
C THR A 32 0.54 -21.73 -3.97
N GLU A 33 1.48 -21.28 -4.66
CA GLU A 33 2.18 -20.18 -4.20
C GLU A 33 1.36 -19.00 -4.29
N MET A 34 0.47 -18.92 -5.16
CA MET A 34 -0.29 -17.78 -5.26
C MET A 34 -1.12 -17.55 -4.11
N GLU A 35 -1.44 -18.51 -3.38
CA GLU A 35 -2.21 -18.26 -2.26
C GLU A 35 -1.48 -17.70 -1.17
N GLU A 36 -0.23 -17.68 -1.20
CA GLU A 36 0.48 -17.11 -0.12
C GLU A 36 0.40 -15.67 -0.04
N ILE A 37 0.49 -15.06 1.06
CA ILE A 37 0.47 -13.65 1.25
C ILE A 37 1.66 -13.06 0.58
N SER A 38 1.47 -12.13 -0.27
CA SER A 38 2.56 -11.49 -0.94
C SER A 38 3.42 -10.76 0.06
N PRO A 39 4.72 -10.82 -0.07
CA PRO A 39 5.60 -10.11 0.85
C PRO A 39 5.56 -8.63 0.64
N TYR A 40 4.99 -8.15 -0.45
CA TYR A 40 4.93 -6.73 -0.69
C TYR A 40 3.50 -6.29 -0.94
N THR A 41 3.20 -5.08 -0.60
CA THR A 41 1.86 -4.53 -0.74
C THR A 41 1.95 -3.18 -1.42
N VAL A 42 0.98 -2.87 -2.27
CA VAL A 42 0.91 -1.57 -2.88
C VAL A 42 -0.12 -0.77 -2.13
N VAL A 43 0.22 0.43 -1.74
CA VAL A 43 -0.69 1.27 -0.99
C VAL A 43 -0.82 2.63 -1.68
N ARG A 44 -1.94 3.29 -1.48
CA ARG A 44 -2.15 4.61 -2.03
C ARG A 44 -2.04 5.62 -0.90
N VAL A 45 -1.32 6.69 -1.11
CA VAL A 45 -1.12 7.69 -0.08
C VAL A 45 -2.38 8.49 0.13
N ILE A 46 -2.81 8.61 1.38
CA ILE A 46 -3.91 9.45 1.73
C ILE A 46 -3.35 10.73 2.28
N ASP A 47 -2.39 10.65 3.18
CA ASP A 47 -1.82 11.84 3.77
C ASP A 47 -0.42 11.50 4.24
N ASP A 48 0.54 12.39 4.05
CA ASP A 48 1.91 12.15 4.43
C ASP A 48 2.33 13.22 5.41
N SER A 49 2.79 12.81 6.58
CA SER A 49 3.17 13.77 7.62
C SER A 49 4.27 14.70 7.16
N ASN A 50 5.12 14.27 6.24
CA ASN A 50 6.20 15.10 5.77
C ASN A 50 5.93 15.70 4.40
N SER A 51 4.81 15.43 3.82
CA SER A 51 4.44 15.98 2.54
C SER A 51 5.39 15.61 1.41
N PHE A 52 6.11 14.52 1.52
CA PHE A 52 6.94 14.10 0.44
C PHE A 52 6.13 13.45 -0.66
N TYR A 53 5.04 12.79 -0.35
CA TYR A 53 4.26 12.10 -1.34
C TYR A 53 2.88 12.73 -1.46
N SER A 54 2.44 12.97 -2.66
CA SER A 54 1.15 13.58 -2.85
C SER A 54 0.05 12.57 -2.65
N GLN A 55 -1.12 13.04 -2.34
CA GLN A 55 -2.25 12.19 -2.17
C GLN A 55 -2.46 11.43 -3.47
N GLY A 56 -2.72 10.18 -3.39
CA GLY A 56 -2.94 9.33 -4.55
C GLY A 56 -1.71 8.64 -5.08
N THR A 57 -0.55 8.97 -4.56
CA THR A 57 0.69 8.32 -5.02
C THR A 57 0.66 6.86 -4.60
N LEU A 58 1.13 5.97 -5.46
CA LEU A 58 1.18 4.56 -5.12
C LEU A 58 2.56 4.19 -4.67
N LEU A 59 2.64 3.49 -3.55
CA LEU A 59 3.91 3.13 -2.95
C LEU A 59 3.99 1.64 -2.79
N LEU A 60 5.19 1.10 -2.89
CA LEU A 60 5.42 -0.31 -2.66
C LEU A 60 6.09 -0.47 -1.32
N ILE A 61 5.55 -1.28 -0.46
CA ILE A 61 6.11 -1.47 0.87
C ILE A 61 6.09 -2.94 1.20
N PRO A 62 6.91 -3.37 2.16
CA PRO A 62 6.83 -4.74 2.63
C PRO A 62 5.53 -4.91 3.38
N THR A 63 4.83 -5.99 3.17
CA THR A 63 3.55 -6.19 3.81
C THR A 63 3.61 -6.13 5.31
N GLN A 64 4.66 -6.66 5.90
CA GLN A 64 4.70 -6.70 7.34
C GLN A 64 4.91 -5.36 7.99
N VAL A 65 5.28 -4.32 7.28
CA VAL A 65 5.45 -3.03 7.96
C VAL A 65 4.17 -2.21 7.88
N LEU A 66 3.15 -2.73 7.23
CA LEU A 66 1.89 -2.01 7.14
C LEU A 66 1.17 -2.14 8.48
N GLU A 67 0.82 -1.02 9.09
CA GLU A 67 0.18 -1.05 10.37
C GLU A 67 -1.28 -0.73 10.24
N LYS A 68 -2.11 -1.45 10.94
CA LYS A 68 -3.52 -1.27 10.85
C LYS A 68 -4.08 -0.84 12.18
N ALA A 69 -4.91 0.15 12.20
CA ALA A 69 -5.51 0.62 13.42
C ALA A 69 -7.01 0.60 13.26
N GLN A 70 -7.70 0.15 14.31
CA GLN A 70 -9.13 0.09 14.28
C GLN A 70 -9.65 1.18 15.19
N ILE A 71 -10.43 2.10 14.67
CA ILE A 71 -10.96 3.18 15.49
C ILE A 71 -12.45 3.10 15.36
N GLY A 72 -13.11 2.50 16.30
CA GLY A 72 -14.54 2.27 16.23
C GLY A 72 -14.80 1.34 15.07
N SER A 73 -15.62 1.73 14.14
CA SER A 73 -15.87 0.90 12.99
C SER A 73 -14.97 1.28 11.82
N GLN A 74 -14.06 2.21 12.03
CA GLN A 74 -13.21 2.68 10.96
C GLN A 74 -11.87 1.97 11.02
N THR A 75 -11.33 1.58 9.90
CA THR A 75 -10.03 0.95 9.84
C THR A 75 -9.08 1.88 9.11
N ALA A 76 -7.93 2.09 9.67
CA ALA A 76 -6.94 2.97 9.06
C ALA A 76 -5.63 2.23 8.91
N PHE A 77 -4.85 2.59 7.92
CA PHE A 77 -3.58 1.94 7.68
C PHE A 77 -2.47 2.96 7.61
N PHE A 78 -1.32 2.61 8.13
CA PHE A 78 -0.20 3.51 8.18
C PHE A 78 1.10 2.80 7.89
N VAL A 79 2.09 3.53 7.44
CA VAL A 79 3.42 2.98 7.27
C VAL A 79 4.39 4.13 7.48
N THR A 80 5.56 3.86 8.03
CA THR A 80 6.53 4.92 8.20
C THR A 80 7.34 5.09 6.93
N SER A 81 7.75 6.29 6.67
CA SER A 81 8.37 6.61 5.39
C SER A 81 9.65 5.86 5.13
N ASN A 82 10.35 5.45 6.15
CA ASN A 82 11.62 4.77 5.93
C ASN A 82 11.46 3.34 5.43
N TYR A 83 10.25 2.83 5.38
CA TYR A 83 10.06 1.49 4.88
C TYR A 83 9.57 1.45 3.44
N ILE A 84 9.46 2.58 2.79
CA ILE A 84 8.95 2.61 1.44
C ILE A 84 10.02 2.12 0.50
N ILE A 85 9.71 1.11 -0.29
CA ILE A 85 10.65 0.55 -1.20
C ILE A 85 10.67 1.32 -2.49
N GLY A 86 9.58 1.77 -2.96
CA GLY A 86 9.54 2.50 -4.21
C GLY A 86 8.21 3.14 -4.49
N ILE A 87 8.16 3.92 -5.54
CA ILE A 87 6.96 4.60 -5.95
C ILE A 87 6.56 3.98 -7.27
N LEU A 88 5.28 3.65 -7.41
CA LEU A 88 4.82 3.07 -8.63
C LEU A 88 4.25 4.15 -9.51
N THR A 89 4.76 4.26 -10.72
CA THR A 89 4.23 5.22 -11.64
C THR A 89 3.84 4.46 -12.90
N PRO A 90 2.74 4.79 -13.48
CA PRO A 90 2.31 4.08 -14.67
C PRO A 90 3.25 4.38 -15.82
N THR A 91 3.49 3.38 -16.63
CA THR A 91 4.36 3.63 -17.74
C THR A 91 3.49 3.64 -18.95
N GLU A 92 3.86 4.39 -19.94
CA GLU A 92 3.09 4.48 -21.04
C GLU A 92 3.39 3.44 -21.88
N GLY A 93 3.34 2.73 -22.09
CA GLY A 93 3.55 1.69 -22.84
C GLY A 93 3.76 1.23 -23.85
#